data_02660129bd1b0420408faa7ec679d1f8
#
_entry.id   02660129bd1b0420408faa7ec679d1f8
#
_cell.length_a   1.000
_cell.length_b   1.000
_cell.length_c   1.000
_cell.angle_alpha   90.00
_cell.angle_beta   90.00
_cell.angle_gamma   90.00
#
_symmetry.space_group_name_H-M   'P 1'
#
loop_
_entity.id
_entity.type
_entity.pdbx_description
1 polymer ?
#
loop_
_entity_poly.entity_id
_entity_poly.type
_entity_poly.pdbx_seq_one_letter_code
_entity_poly.pdbx_strand_id
1 'polypeptide(L)'
;MKEVELDMVVDADDAPQKVAQVLKEQWEKALPGLTVNLVVEPKKQRVEDLQNGNFELGLTRWGPDYADPMTYLGMWVTDNSNNYGMWSNADYDAIITECTTGDLCTDAEGRWAKLYEAEKIAMDDVVIMPLYTQCNAEMVSSKVEGIEFHPVALNRVYKDTVKK
;
A
#
# COMPACT_ATOMS: atom_id res chain seq x y z
N MET A 1 19.38 -1.84 -27.10
CA MET A 1 19.05 -1.66 -25.66
C MET A 1 19.25 -3.01 -24.99
N LYS A 2 19.69 -3.07 -23.74
CA LYS A 2 19.81 -4.35 -23.02
C LYS A 2 18.41 -4.88 -22.75
N GLU A 3 18.14 -6.15 -23.06
CA GLU A 3 16.89 -6.79 -22.69
C GLU A 3 16.83 -6.96 -21.17
N VAL A 4 15.70 -6.63 -20.57
CA VAL A 4 15.41 -6.75 -19.13
C VAL A 4 14.12 -7.53 -18.98
N GLU A 5 14.18 -8.56 -18.17
CA GLU A 5 13.02 -9.39 -17.81
C GLU A 5 12.79 -9.26 -16.31
N LEU A 6 11.56 -8.99 -15.88
CA LEU A 6 11.18 -8.80 -14.48
C LEU A 6 9.93 -9.64 -14.16
N ASP A 7 9.96 -10.31 -13.02
CA ASP A 7 8.83 -11.03 -12.47
C ASP A 7 8.02 -10.11 -11.53
N MET A 8 6.72 -9.98 -11.82
CA MET A 8 5.78 -9.23 -10.97
C MET A 8 4.88 -10.20 -10.22
N VAL A 9 5.03 -10.27 -8.91
CA VAL A 9 4.17 -11.05 -8.02
C VAL A 9 2.84 -10.33 -7.81
N VAL A 10 1.73 -11.03 -8.06
CA VAL A 10 0.36 -10.48 -8.10
C VAL A 10 -0.58 -11.39 -7.34
N ASP A 11 -1.55 -10.80 -6.64
CA ASP A 11 -2.65 -11.53 -5.99
C ASP A 11 -3.53 -12.25 -7.02
N ALA A 12 -3.99 -13.46 -6.69
CA ALA A 12 -4.86 -14.26 -7.53
C ALA A 12 -6.30 -13.68 -7.68
N ASP A 13 -6.64 -12.63 -6.96
CA ASP A 13 -7.90 -11.90 -7.14
C ASP A 13 -7.98 -11.25 -8.54
N ASP A 14 -9.18 -11.17 -9.09
CA ASP A 14 -9.45 -10.68 -10.44
C ASP A 14 -9.00 -9.22 -10.68
N ALA A 15 -9.25 -8.33 -9.71
CA ALA A 15 -8.92 -6.92 -9.85
C ALA A 15 -7.40 -6.63 -9.88
N PRO A 16 -6.57 -7.16 -8.97
CA PRO A 16 -5.12 -7.02 -9.05
C PRO A 16 -4.52 -7.56 -10.36
N GLN A 17 -5.01 -8.71 -10.84
CA GLN A 17 -4.53 -9.29 -12.11
C GLN A 17 -4.80 -8.36 -13.30
N LYS A 18 -5.99 -7.76 -13.38
CA LYS A 18 -6.33 -6.78 -14.43
C LYS A 18 -5.43 -5.54 -14.37
N VAL A 19 -5.16 -5.03 -13.16
CA VAL A 19 -4.23 -3.90 -12.99
C VAL A 19 -2.82 -4.28 -13.45
N ALA A 20 -2.31 -5.44 -13.05
CA ALA A 20 -1.01 -5.93 -13.45
C ALA A 20 -0.87 -6.09 -14.97
N GLN A 21 -1.91 -6.61 -15.63
CA GLN A 21 -1.95 -6.74 -17.10
C GLN A 21 -1.85 -5.37 -17.79
N VAL A 22 -2.60 -4.37 -17.30
CA VAL A 22 -2.54 -3.00 -17.85
C VAL A 22 -1.15 -2.39 -17.65
N LEU A 23 -0.56 -2.54 -16.47
CA LEU A 23 0.80 -2.04 -16.19
C LEU A 23 1.83 -2.70 -17.12
N LYS A 24 1.79 -4.04 -17.23
CA LYS A 24 2.65 -4.80 -18.13
C LYS A 24 2.56 -4.25 -19.57
N GLU A 25 1.37 -4.14 -20.12
CA GLU A 25 1.16 -3.66 -21.47
C GLU A 25 1.69 -2.22 -21.67
N GLN A 26 1.45 -1.33 -20.72
CA GLN A 26 1.91 0.05 -20.78
C GLN A 26 3.43 0.16 -20.69
N TRP A 27 4.06 -0.59 -19.78
CA TRP A 27 5.49 -0.55 -19.57
C TRP A 27 6.26 -1.20 -20.73
N GLU A 28 5.85 -2.37 -21.20
CA GLU A 28 6.48 -3.03 -22.35
C GLU A 28 6.36 -2.18 -23.63
N LYS A 29 5.24 -1.47 -23.79
CA LYS A 29 5.06 -0.52 -24.89
C LYS A 29 5.95 0.73 -24.77
N ALA A 30 6.11 1.26 -23.56
CA ALA A 30 6.86 2.48 -23.31
C ALA A 30 8.40 2.25 -23.26
N LEU A 31 8.81 1.05 -22.86
CA LEU A 31 10.19 0.67 -22.59
C LEU A 31 10.59 -0.51 -23.49
N PRO A 32 10.99 -0.26 -24.77
CA PRO A 32 11.40 -1.33 -25.66
C PRO A 32 12.56 -2.16 -25.07
N GLY A 33 12.38 -3.47 -25.01
CA GLY A 33 13.34 -4.41 -24.41
C GLY A 33 13.03 -4.79 -22.96
N LEU A 34 11.96 -4.24 -22.37
CA LEU A 34 11.41 -4.72 -21.11
C LEU A 34 10.38 -5.83 -21.37
N THR A 35 10.48 -6.90 -20.58
CA THR A 35 9.47 -7.97 -20.49
C THR A 35 9.05 -8.09 -19.02
N VAL A 36 7.75 -8.09 -18.74
CA VAL A 36 7.21 -8.28 -17.38
C VAL A 36 6.43 -9.60 -17.35
N ASN A 37 6.85 -10.54 -16.53
CA ASN A 37 6.13 -11.79 -16.29
C ASN A 37 5.20 -11.61 -15.08
N LEU A 38 3.95 -12.05 -15.20
CA LEU A 38 3.01 -12.01 -14.07
C LEU A 38 3.03 -13.35 -13.34
N VAL A 39 3.50 -13.32 -12.09
CA VAL A 39 3.50 -14.47 -11.16
C VAL A 39 2.26 -14.33 -10.28
N VAL A 40 1.20 -15.07 -10.64
CA VAL A 40 -0.10 -14.98 -9.96
C VAL A 40 -0.17 -16.00 -8.84
N GLU A 41 -0.37 -15.51 -7.61
CA GLU A 41 -0.32 -16.33 -6.41
C GLU A 41 -1.51 -16.10 -5.49
N PRO A 42 -1.94 -17.13 -4.73
CA PRO A 42 -2.86 -16.95 -3.61
C PRO A 42 -2.28 -15.98 -2.59
N LYS A 43 -3.13 -15.16 -1.97
CA LYS A 43 -2.72 -14.11 -1.03
C LYS A 43 -1.67 -14.56 0.00
N LYS A 44 -1.81 -15.78 0.56
CA LYS A 44 -0.87 -16.29 1.57
C LYS A 44 0.53 -16.46 0.99
N GLN A 45 0.65 -17.11 -0.17
CA GLN A 45 1.93 -17.34 -0.84
C GLN A 45 2.56 -16.00 -1.24
N ARG A 46 1.79 -15.12 -1.87
CA ARG A 46 2.27 -13.78 -2.23
C ARG A 46 2.84 -13.00 -1.06
N VAL A 47 2.17 -13.01 0.10
CA VAL A 47 2.68 -12.32 1.30
C VAL A 47 3.97 -12.95 1.79
N GLU A 48 4.07 -14.28 1.78
CA GLU A 48 5.27 -15.01 2.16
C GLU A 48 6.45 -14.69 1.22
N ASP A 49 6.22 -14.64 -0.08
CA ASP A 49 7.26 -14.29 -1.06
C ASP A 49 7.70 -12.83 -0.94
N LEU A 50 6.76 -11.90 -0.73
CA LEU A 50 7.09 -10.50 -0.46
C LEU A 50 7.93 -10.34 0.83
N GLN A 51 7.57 -11.04 1.90
CA GLN A 51 8.31 -10.97 3.18
C GLN A 51 9.71 -11.61 3.09
N ASN A 52 9.88 -12.61 2.25
CA ASN A 52 11.17 -13.28 2.04
C ASN A 52 12.03 -12.60 0.95
N GLY A 53 11.55 -11.56 0.29
CA GLY A 53 12.26 -10.90 -0.80
C GLY A 53 12.32 -11.73 -2.09
N ASN A 54 11.43 -12.69 -2.27
CA ASN A 54 11.34 -13.56 -3.44
C ASN A 54 10.55 -12.88 -4.58
N PHE A 55 10.88 -11.66 -4.93
CA PHE A 55 10.21 -10.90 -5.98
C PHE A 55 11.14 -9.82 -6.55
N GLU A 56 10.88 -9.40 -7.77
CA GLU A 56 11.52 -8.21 -8.37
C GLU A 56 10.55 -7.03 -8.37
N LEU A 57 9.28 -7.30 -8.69
CA LEU A 57 8.17 -6.35 -8.56
C LEU A 57 7.05 -7.00 -7.75
N GLY A 58 6.48 -6.28 -6.80
CA GLY A 58 5.34 -6.73 -6.00
C GLY A 58 4.14 -5.80 -6.15
N LEU A 59 3.03 -6.31 -6.72
CA LEU A 59 1.78 -5.57 -6.74
C LEU A 59 1.00 -5.87 -5.47
N THR A 60 0.89 -4.88 -4.58
CA THR A 60 0.19 -5.01 -3.31
C THR A 60 -0.74 -3.84 -3.06
N ARG A 61 -1.54 -3.93 -2.02
CA ARG A 61 -2.46 -2.87 -1.57
C ARG A 61 -2.47 -2.81 -0.05
N TRP A 62 -2.67 -1.62 0.47
CA TRP A 62 -2.82 -1.38 1.89
C TRP A 62 -4.09 -0.57 2.15
N GLY A 63 -4.89 -0.99 3.11
CA GLY A 63 -6.02 -0.20 3.62
C GLY A 63 -5.61 0.44 4.95
N PRO A 64 -5.98 1.70 5.21
CA PRO A 64 -5.60 2.35 6.45
C PRO A 64 -6.29 1.67 7.65
N ASP A 65 -5.52 1.29 8.66
CA ASP A 65 -6.04 0.68 9.89
C ASP A 65 -6.62 1.74 10.84
N TYR A 66 -6.17 2.98 10.71
CA TYR A 66 -6.59 4.14 11.50
C TYR A 66 -6.38 5.43 10.72
N ALA A 67 -7.05 6.51 11.15
CA ALA A 67 -7.05 7.81 10.47
C ALA A 67 -5.80 8.64 10.79
N ASP A 68 -4.62 8.15 10.41
CA ASP A 68 -3.34 8.84 10.58
C ASP A 68 -2.37 8.39 9.45
N PRO A 69 -1.50 9.27 8.91
CA PRO A 69 -0.52 8.89 7.89
C PRO A 69 0.45 7.77 8.30
N MET A 70 0.65 7.60 9.60
CA MET A 70 1.50 6.54 10.13
C MET A 70 1.05 5.12 9.76
N THR A 71 -0.24 4.94 9.41
CA THR A 71 -0.73 3.64 8.91
C THR A 71 -0.04 3.22 7.61
N TYR A 72 0.51 4.17 6.86
CA TYR A 72 1.31 3.97 5.65
C TYR A 72 2.81 4.14 5.93
N LEU A 73 3.20 5.29 6.49
CA LEU A 73 4.61 5.65 6.64
C LEU A 73 5.34 4.73 7.64
N GLY A 74 4.66 4.25 8.66
CA GLY A 74 5.25 3.30 9.62
C GLY A 74 5.68 1.96 9.01
N MET A 75 5.16 1.62 7.84
CA MET A 75 5.51 0.36 7.15
C MET A 75 6.93 0.35 6.59
N TRP A 76 7.50 1.51 6.25
CA TRP A 76 8.77 1.62 5.55
C TRP A 76 9.98 1.81 6.48
N VAL A 77 9.77 1.77 7.80
CA VAL A 77 10.86 1.78 8.78
C VAL A 77 11.75 0.56 8.60
N THR A 78 13.04 0.73 8.79
CA THR A 78 14.03 -0.36 8.73
C THR A 78 13.57 -1.55 9.58
N ASP A 79 13.71 -2.75 9.05
CA ASP A 79 13.32 -4.02 9.67
C ASP A 79 11.82 -4.20 9.96
N ASN A 80 10.94 -3.31 9.48
CA ASN A 80 9.50 -3.54 9.59
C ASN A 80 9.06 -4.70 8.67
N SER A 81 8.22 -5.59 9.17
CA SER A 81 7.76 -6.78 8.44
C SER A 81 6.93 -6.48 7.18
N ASN A 82 6.42 -5.25 7.02
CA ASN A 82 5.71 -4.79 5.83
C ASN A 82 6.62 -4.02 4.86
N ASN A 83 7.88 -3.78 5.24
CA ASN A 83 8.90 -3.19 4.37
C ASN A 83 9.48 -4.27 3.45
N TYR A 84 8.67 -4.73 2.51
CA TYR A 84 9.02 -5.86 1.64
C TYR A 84 10.24 -5.60 0.75
N GLY A 85 10.50 -4.34 0.40
CA GLY A 85 11.70 -3.94 -0.35
C GLY A 85 12.97 -3.91 0.48
N MET A 86 12.89 -4.18 1.79
CA MET A 86 14.03 -4.16 2.73
C MET A 86 14.81 -2.83 2.67
N TRP A 87 14.12 -1.76 2.34
CA TRP A 87 14.70 -0.43 2.29
C TRP A 87 15.09 0.05 3.69
N SER A 88 16.18 0.80 3.78
CA SER A 88 16.68 1.37 5.03
C SER A 88 17.19 2.79 4.81
N ASN A 89 16.71 3.73 5.62
CA ASN A 89 17.13 5.11 5.59
C ASN A 89 17.08 5.68 7.00
N ALA A 90 18.24 6.02 7.56
CA ALA A 90 18.36 6.48 8.95
C ALA A 90 17.64 7.81 9.20
N ASP A 91 17.59 8.72 8.23
CA ASP A 91 16.88 9.99 8.36
C ASP A 91 15.37 9.77 8.38
N TYR A 92 14.87 8.85 7.56
CA TYR A 92 13.48 8.43 7.57
C TYR A 92 13.10 7.82 8.93
N ASP A 93 13.86 6.85 9.40
CA ASP A 93 13.61 6.17 10.68
C ASP A 93 13.63 7.15 11.86
N ALA A 94 14.53 8.13 11.84
CA ALA A 94 14.58 9.17 12.85
C ALA A 94 13.33 10.03 12.86
N ILE A 95 12.83 10.46 11.69
CA ILE A 95 11.59 11.24 11.57
C ILE A 95 10.39 10.43 12.09
N ILE A 96 10.26 9.17 11.68
CA ILE A 96 9.15 8.31 12.14
C ILE A 96 9.20 8.10 13.65
N THR A 97 10.38 7.88 14.21
CA THR A 97 10.58 7.74 15.67
C THR A 97 10.17 9.02 16.40
N GLU A 98 10.61 10.18 15.93
CA GLU A 98 10.28 11.49 16.50
C GLU A 98 8.77 11.76 16.48
N CYS A 99 8.09 11.40 15.39
CA CYS A 99 6.64 11.54 15.24
C CYS A 99 5.83 10.52 16.06
N THR A 100 6.45 9.45 16.56
CA THR A 100 5.75 8.36 17.27
C THR A 100 5.98 8.40 18.77
N THR A 101 7.22 8.57 19.18
CA THR A 101 7.64 8.50 20.60
C THR A 101 8.47 9.69 21.06
N GLY A 102 8.86 10.58 20.12
CA GLY A 102 9.60 11.81 20.42
C GLY A 102 8.71 13.00 20.73
N ASP A 103 9.30 14.19 20.75
CA ASP A 103 8.63 15.43 21.16
C ASP A 103 7.49 15.83 20.21
N LEU A 104 7.54 15.40 18.95
CA LEU A 104 6.51 15.70 17.95
C LEU A 104 5.23 14.83 18.10
N CYS A 105 5.22 13.81 18.92
CA CYS A 105 4.02 12.97 19.08
C CYS A 105 2.82 13.75 19.64
N THR A 106 3.03 14.88 20.32
CA THR A 106 2.00 15.77 20.84
C THR A 106 1.89 17.12 20.14
N ASP A 107 2.80 17.42 19.20
CA ASP A 107 2.76 18.62 18.35
C ASP A 107 2.16 18.26 16.98
N ALA A 108 0.87 18.48 16.83
CA ALA A 108 0.15 18.09 15.60
C ALA A 108 0.70 18.77 14.35
N GLU A 109 1.02 20.07 14.40
CA GLU A 109 1.51 20.83 13.23
C GLU A 109 2.93 20.41 12.85
N GLY A 110 3.85 20.37 13.83
CA GLY A 110 5.21 19.92 13.60
C GLY A 110 5.28 18.47 13.14
N ARG A 111 4.45 17.60 13.72
CA ARG A 111 4.33 16.21 13.34
C ARG A 111 3.89 16.05 11.86
N TRP A 112 2.85 16.77 11.43
CA TRP A 112 2.39 16.75 10.03
C TRP A 112 3.49 17.18 9.06
N ALA A 113 4.21 18.26 9.37
CA ALA A 113 5.30 18.74 8.55
C ALA A 113 6.41 17.67 8.41
N LYS A 114 6.75 16.98 9.49
CA LYS A 114 7.77 15.91 9.47
C LYS A 114 7.30 14.64 8.78
N LEU A 115 6.04 14.24 8.91
CA LEU A 115 5.49 13.11 8.17
C LEU A 115 5.48 13.38 6.66
N TYR A 116 5.23 14.61 6.22
CA TYR A 116 5.37 15.00 4.81
C TYR A 116 6.83 14.91 4.33
N GLU A 117 7.80 15.31 5.17
CA GLU A 117 9.23 15.16 4.86
C GLU A 117 9.61 13.66 4.70
N ALA A 118 9.12 12.81 5.60
CA ALA A 118 9.31 11.35 5.51
C ALA A 118 8.69 10.77 4.23
N GLU A 119 7.46 11.16 3.88
CA GLU A 119 6.83 10.76 2.62
C GLU A 119 7.69 11.13 1.42
N LYS A 120 8.22 12.36 1.42
CA LYS A 120 9.10 12.83 0.34
C LYS A 120 10.37 11.98 0.22
N ILE A 121 11.03 11.62 1.31
CA ILE A 121 12.20 10.74 1.31
C ILE A 121 11.85 9.38 0.67
N ALA A 122 10.76 8.75 1.12
CA ALA A 122 10.33 7.45 0.60
C ALA A 122 9.98 7.49 -0.89
N MET A 123 9.37 8.60 -1.36
CA MET A 123 9.02 8.79 -2.76
C MET A 123 10.23 9.10 -3.63
N ASP A 124 11.18 9.91 -3.16
CA ASP A 124 12.42 10.24 -3.87
C ASP A 124 13.32 8.99 -4.03
N ASP A 125 13.35 8.11 -3.04
CA ASP A 125 14.07 6.83 -3.08
C ASP A 125 13.30 5.72 -3.84
N VAL A 126 12.09 6.01 -4.32
CA VAL A 126 11.23 5.07 -5.06
C VAL A 126 10.97 3.78 -4.26
N VAL A 127 10.77 3.89 -2.96
CA VAL A 127 10.45 2.75 -2.08
C VAL A 127 9.15 2.06 -2.51
N ILE A 128 8.20 2.87 -2.95
CA ILE A 128 6.92 2.44 -3.51
C ILE A 128 6.57 3.27 -4.73
N MET A 129 5.72 2.71 -5.59
CA MET A 129 5.09 3.41 -6.70
C MET A 129 3.58 3.40 -6.49
N PRO A 130 2.97 4.47 -5.94
CA PRO A 130 1.53 4.55 -5.77
C PRO A 130 0.81 4.54 -7.12
N LEU A 131 -0.20 3.70 -7.27
CA LEU A 131 -0.92 3.53 -8.54
C LEU A 131 -2.28 4.21 -8.49
N TYR A 132 -3.11 3.86 -7.52
CA TYR A 132 -4.47 4.39 -7.36
C TYR A 132 -5.01 4.14 -5.96
N THR A 133 -6.02 4.92 -5.59
CA THR A 133 -6.84 4.65 -4.41
C THR A 133 -8.07 3.85 -4.82
N GLN A 134 -8.25 2.67 -4.21
CA GLN A 134 -9.40 1.83 -4.46
C GLN A 134 -10.67 2.47 -3.88
N CYS A 135 -11.71 2.59 -4.68
CA CYS A 135 -13.04 3.00 -4.23
C CYS A 135 -13.99 1.79 -4.22
N ASN A 136 -14.86 1.75 -3.23
CA ASN A 136 -15.94 0.77 -3.14
C ASN A 136 -17.28 1.43 -3.51
N ALA A 137 -18.05 0.75 -4.35
CA ALA A 137 -19.44 1.13 -4.61
C ALA A 137 -20.35 0.33 -3.67
N GLU A 138 -21.19 1.02 -2.91
CA GLU A 138 -22.09 0.41 -1.95
C GLU A 138 -23.54 0.47 -2.41
N MET A 139 -24.19 -0.67 -2.44
CA MET A 139 -25.63 -0.77 -2.72
C MET A 139 -26.35 -1.25 -1.47
N VAL A 140 -27.19 -0.39 -0.89
CA VAL A 140 -27.97 -0.70 0.29
C VAL A 140 -29.46 -0.77 -0.08
N SER A 141 -30.14 -1.86 0.32
CA SER A 141 -31.57 -1.99 0.10
C SER A 141 -32.33 -0.90 0.86
N SER A 142 -33.37 -0.32 0.24
CA SER A 142 -34.28 0.64 0.90
C SER A 142 -35.02 0.06 2.12
N LYS A 143 -34.99 -1.28 2.28
CA LYS A 143 -35.56 -1.98 3.45
C LYS A 143 -34.59 -2.11 4.62
N VAL A 144 -33.38 -1.55 4.51
CA VAL A 144 -32.34 -1.60 5.55
C VAL A 144 -31.95 -0.18 5.90
N GLU A 145 -31.78 0.09 7.19
CA GLU A 145 -31.25 1.36 7.71
C GLU A 145 -30.31 1.12 8.89
N GLY A 146 -29.55 2.15 9.29
CA GLY A 146 -28.64 2.10 10.43
C GLY A 146 -27.29 1.44 10.11
N ILE A 147 -26.91 1.28 8.84
CA ILE A 147 -25.54 0.90 8.50
C ILE A 147 -24.68 2.16 8.57
N GLU A 148 -23.61 2.11 9.36
CA GLU A 148 -22.60 3.17 9.40
C GLU A 148 -21.43 2.83 8.47
N PHE A 149 -20.96 3.83 7.71
CA PHE A 149 -19.82 3.68 6.80
C PHE A 149 -18.64 4.51 7.31
N HIS A 150 -17.47 3.91 7.37
CA HIS A 150 -16.23 4.54 7.79
C HIS A 150 -15.18 4.49 6.67
N PRO A 151 -14.42 5.57 6.46
CA PRO A 151 -13.39 5.61 5.42
C PRO A 151 -12.14 4.79 5.77
N VAL A 152 -11.93 4.46 7.03
CA VAL A 152 -10.75 3.75 7.54
C VAL A 152 -11.15 2.59 8.44
N ALA A 153 -10.27 1.61 8.60
CA ALA A 153 -10.45 0.41 9.42
C ALA A 153 -11.69 -0.41 8.99
N LEU A 154 -12.67 -0.56 9.86
CA LEU A 154 -13.92 -1.26 9.55
C LEU A 154 -14.80 -0.38 8.66
N ASN A 155 -14.86 -0.70 7.37
CA ASN A 155 -15.64 0.08 6.41
C ASN A 155 -17.14 0.11 6.71
N ARG A 156 -17.67 -0.89 7.44
CA ARG A 156 -19.10 -1.00 7.74
C ARG A 156 -19.30 -1.46 9.16
N VAL A 157 -20.21 -0.77 9.89
CA VAL A 157 -20.66 -1.17 11.21
C VAL A 157 -22.16 -1.44 11.16
N TYR A 158 -22.55 -2.63 11.58
CA TYR A 158 -23.92 -3.12 11.51
C TYR A 158 -24.63 -3.14 12.87
N LYS A 159 -24.03 -2.56 13.92
CA LYS A 159 -24.53 -2.63 15.30
C LYS A 159 -25.98 -2.15 15.43
N ASP A 160 -26.31 -1.05 14.75
CA ASP A 160 -27.63 -0.42 14.83
C ASP A 160 -28.46 -0.65 13.55
N THR A 161 -28.07 -1.67 12.77
CA THR A 161 -28.76 -2.00 11.52
C THR A 161 -30.09 -2.69 11.79
N VAL A 162 -31.15 -2.18 11.18
CA VAL A 162 -32.51 -2.78 11.26
C VAL A 162 -33.08 -2.99 9.86
N LYS A 163 -33.94 -3.99 9.76
CA LYS A 163 -34.73 -4.23 8.56
C LYS A 163 -36.12 -3.63 8.78
N LYS A 164 -36.55 -2.75 7.86
CA LYS A 164 -37.91 -2.21 7.79
C LYS A 164 -38.92 -3.25 7.33
#